data_e430799a43edaf8c67493b38b72a7026
#
_entry.id   e430799a43edaf8c67493b38b72a7026
#
_cell.length_a   1.000
_cell.length_b   1.000
_cell.length_c   1.000
_cell.angle_alpha   90.00
_cell.angle_beta   90.00
_cell.angle_gamma   90.00
#
_symmetry.space_group_name_H-M   'P 1'
#
loop_
_entity.id
_entity.type
_entity.pdbx_description
1 polymer ?
#
loop_
_entity_poly.entity_id
_entity_poly.type
_entity_poly.pdbx_seq_one_letter_code
_entity_poly.pdbx_strand_id
1 'polypeptide(L)' 'MQTNLIVRAKHYSNISPLITIEMEMKNYSEAEDIASKLNDISKAKEETNVEYWVVSTEIPSLIKKVDDDDIPF' A
#
# COMPACT_ATOMS: atom_id res chain seq x y z
N MET A 1 10.54 9.17 -7.52
CA MET A 1 9.23 8.96 -8.13
C MET A 1 8.21 8.62 -7.07
N GLN A 2 7.11 9.32 -7.08
CA GLN A 2 6.11 9.11 -6.04
C GLN A 2 5.08 8.08 -6.43
N THR A 3 4.65 7.29 -5.49
CA THR A 3 3.64 6.30 -5.73
C THR A 3 2.68 6.23 -4.55
N ASN A 4 1.53 5.62 -4.76
CA ASN A 4 0.51 5.48 -3.73
C ASN A 4 0.23 4.00 -3.55
N LEU A 5 0.32 3.54 -2.32
CA LEU A 5 0.13 2.13 -2.01
C LEU A 5 -1.18 1.95 -1.28
N ILE A 6 -1.97 0.98 -1.71
CA ILE A 6 -3.15 0.61 -0.96
C ILE A 6 -2.72 -0.48 -0.01
N VAL A 7 -2.86 -0.21 1.27
CA VAL A 7 -2.38 -1.08 2.33
C VAL A 7 -3.56 -1.72 3.03
N ARG A 8 -3.44 -2.98 3.34
CA ARG A 8 -4.47 -3.72 4.05
C ARG A 8 -3.92 -4.13 5.40
N ALA A 9 -4.67 -3.87 6.45
CA ALA A 9 -4.32 -4.31 7.78
C ALA A 9 -5.39 -5.27 8.29
N LYS A 10 -4.98 -6.44 8.71
CA LYS A 10 -5.89 -7.37 9.34
C LYS A 10 -5.51 -7.46 10.80
N HIS A 11 -6.45 -7.10 11.65
CA HIS A 11 -6.20 -7.03 13.08
C HIS A 11 -6.56 -8.34 13.77
N TYR A 12 -5.69 -8.76 14.68
CA TYR A 12 -5.92 -9.96 15.46
C TYR A 12 -5.94 -9.56 16.93
N SER A 13 -6.63 -10.31 17.74
CA SER A 13 -6.84 -9.89 19.13
C SER A 13 -5.59 -9.93 19.98
N ASN A 14 -4.67 -10.79 19.70
CA ASN A 14 -3.50 -10.96 20.58
C ASN A 14 -2.16 -10.68 19.97
N ILE A 15 -2.13 -10.20 18.76
CA ILE A 15 -0.86 -9.93 18.10
C ILE A 15 -0.95 -8.68 17.29
N SER A 16 0.17 -8.23 16.77
CA SER A 16 0.20 -7.05 15.92
C SER A 16 -0.57 -7.30 14.65
N PRO A 17 -1.15 -6.28 14.07
CA PRO A 17 -1.89 -6.45 12.82
C PRO A 17 -0.97 -6.90 11.70
N LEU A 18 -1.51 -7.69 10.80
CA LEU A 18 -0.78 -8.12 9.62
C LEU A 18 -0.99 -7.07 8.54
N ILE A 19 0.08 -6.45 8.09
CA ILE A 19 0.01 -5.41 7.09
C ILE A 19 0.52 -5.94 5.77
N THR A 20 -0.29 -5.77 4.73
CA THR A 20 0.12 -6.18 3.40
C THR A 20 -0.15 -5.06 2.41
N ILE A 21 0.62 -5.03 1.33
CA ILE A 21 0.42 -4.07 0.28
C ILE A 21 -0.40 -4.75 -0.78
N GLU A 22 -1.61 -4.21 -1.03
CA GLU A 22 -2.51 -4.83 -1.98
C GLU A 22 -2.29 -4.33 -3.40
N MET A 23 -1.92 -3.09 -3.56
CA MET A 23 -1.87 -2.50 -4.86
C MET A 23 -1.02 -1.24 -4.88
N GLU A 24 -0.44 -0.95 -6.01
CA GLU A 24 0.33 0.27 -6.18
C GLU A 24 -0.30 1.08 -7.30
N MET A 25 -0.53 2.35 -7.09
CA MET A 25 -1.18 3.19 -8.09
C MET A 25 -0.50 4.54 -8.18
N LYS A 26 -0.49 5.12 -9.37
CA LYS A 26 0.14 6.41 -9.55
C LYS A 26 -0.79 7.56 -9.16
N ASN A 27 -2.08 7.38 -9.32
CA ASN A 27 -3.03 8.43 -9.06
C ASN A 27 -3.61 8.29 -7.65
N TYR A 28 -3.40 9.30 -6.81
CA TYR A 28 -3.84 9.25 -5.44
C TYR A 28 -5.36 9.19 -5.32
N SER A 29 -6.06 9.96 -6.13
CA SER A 29 -7.51 9.97 -6.08
C SER A 29 -8.09 8.61 -6.40
N GLU A 30 -7.54 7.94 -7.41
CA GLU A 30 -7.99 6.61 -7.77
C GLU A 30 -7.66 5.61 -6.66
N ALA A 31 -6.51 5.78 -6.04
CA ALA A 31 -6.13 4.89 -4.94
C ALA A 31 -7.11 5.02 -3.79
N GLU A 32 -7.49 6.25 -3.47
CA GLU A 32 -8.46 6.47 -2.40
C GLU A 32 -9.81 5.89 -2.74
N ASP A 33 -10.24 6.01 -3.98
CA ASP A 33 -11.51 5.43 -4.39
C ASP A 33 -11.51 3.92 -4.24
N ILE A 34 -10.43 3.29 -4.66
CA ILE A 34 -10.34 1.85 -4.57
C ILE A 34 -10.27 1.40 -3.12
N ALA A 35 -9.48 2.09 -2.28
CA ALA A 35 -9.41 1.75 -0.87
C ALA A 35 -10.78 1.85 -0.21
N SER A 36 -11.54 2.89 -0.57
CA SER A 36 -12.87 3.07 -0.03
C SER A 36 -13.79 1.92 -0.45
N LYS A 37 -13.71 1.51 -1.72
CA LYS A 37 -14.53 0.41 -2.20
C LYS A 37 -14.15 -0.89 -1.52
N LEU A 38 -12.87 -1.11 -1.28
CA LEU A 38 -12.43 -2.31 -0.60
C LEU A 38 -12.95 -2.33 0.85
N ASN A 39 -12.96 -1.18 1.51
CA ASN A 39 -13.51 -1.10 2.85
C ASN A 39 -15.01 -1.40 2.84
N ASP A 40 -15.72 -0.93 1.83
CA ASP A 40 -17.16 -1.19 1.73
C ASP A 40 -17.42 -2.69 1.50
N ILE A 41 -16.59 -3.33 0.68
CA ILE A 41 -16.73 -4.75 0.42
C ILE A 41 -16.46 -5.53 1.70
N SER A 42 -15.43 -5.13 2.46
CA SER A 42 -15.12 -5.81 3.71
C SER A 42 -16.27 -5.69 4.69
N LYS A 43 -16.91 -4.52 4.75
CA LYS A 43 -18.04 -4.35 5.64
C LYS A 43 -19.20 -5.21 5.20
N ALA A 44 -19.44 -5.32 3.91
CA ALA A 44 -20.52 -6.14 3.40
C ALA A 44 -20.31 -7.61 3.71
N LYS A 45 -19.03 -8.02 3.83
CA LYS A 45 -18.71 -9.39 4.19
C LYS A 45 -18.55 -9.56 5.69
N GLU A 46 -18.82 -8.49 6.44
CA GLU A 46 -18.70 -8.51 7.89
C GLU A 46 -17.28 -8.77 8.38
N GLU A 47 -16.30 -8.32 7.61
CA GLU A 47 -14.91 -8.44 8.01
C GLU A 47 -14.52 -7.20 8.77
N THR A 48 -14.92 -7.11 10.02
CA THR A 48 -14.72 -5.90 10.80
C THR A 48 -13.30 -5.71 11.28
N ASN A 49 -12.47 -6.72 11.13
CA ASN A 49 -11.08 -6.65 11.56
C ASN A 49 -10.12 -6.31 10.42
N VAL A 50 -10.65 -5.91 9.27
CA VAL A 50 -9.82 -5.58 8.12
C VAL A 50 -10.07 -4.14 7.73
N GLU A 51 -9.01 -3.40 7.44
CA GLU A 51 -9.18 -2.05 6.93
C GLU A 51 -8.15 -1.76 5.86
N TYR A 52 -8.49 -0.85 4.97
CA TYR A 52 -7.63 -0.47 3.86
C TYR A 52 -7.41 1.03 3.91
N TRP A 53 -6.21 1.47 3.56
CA TRP A 53 -5.96 2.91 3.43
C TRP A 53 -4.83 3.13 2.43
N VAL A 54 -4.58 4.39 2.10
CA VAL A 54 -3.58 4.74 1.11
C VAL A 54 -2.38 5.37 1.80
N VAL A 55 -1.20 4.94 1.41
CA VAL A 55 0.03 5.53 1.90
C VAL A 55 0.78 6.05 0.69
N SER A 56 1.06 7.34 0.67
CA SER A 56 1.83 7.93 -0.41
C SER A 56 3.29 7.93 0.01
N THR A 57 4.14 7.44 -0.85
CA THR A 57 5.54 7.37 -0.51
C THR A 57 6.37 7.63 -1.76
N GLU A 58 7.63 7.93 -1.56
CA GLU A 58 8.50 8.18 -2.67
C GLU A 58 9.43 7.02 -2.84
N ILE A 59 9.48 6.47 -4.04
CA ILE A 59 10.36 5.37 -4.30
C ILE A 59 11.72 5.94 -4.60
N PRO A 60 12.74 5.51 -3.92
CA PRO A 60 14.07 6.04 -4.17
C PRO A 60 14.48 5.74 -5.59
N SER A 61 15.17 6.66 -6.17
CA SER A 61 15.60 6.43 -7.52
C SER A 61 16.88 5.65 -7.53
N LEU A 62 17.24 5.08 -6.45
CA LEU A 62 18.35 4.28 -6.36
C LEU A 62 18.47 3.29 -7.44
N ILE A 63 17.42 2.74 -7.80
CA ILE A 63 17.44 1.80 -8.83
C ILE A 63 18.07 2.26 -10.07
N LYS A 64 17.75 3.39 -10.51
CA LYS A 64 18.32 3.82 -11.70
C LYS A 64 19.73 4.23 -11.48
N LYS A 65 20.11 4.57 -10.33
CA LYS A 65 21.38 4.95 -10.13
C LYS A 65 22.26 3.85 -10.13
N VAL A 66 21.84 2.87 -9.74
CA VAL A 66 22.58 1.74 -9.69
C VAL A 66 23.32 1.57 -10.84
N ASP A 67 22.76 1.97 -11.76
CA ASP A 67 23.44 1.77 -12.88
C ASP A 67 24.62 2.44 -12.84
N ASP A 68 24.72 3.09 -12.37
CA ASP A 68 25.76 3.68 -12.41
C ASP A 68 26.76 3.31 -11.95
N ASP A 69 26.85 3.15 -12.06
CA ASP A 69 27.85 2.99 -11.87
C ASP A 69 28.47 2.94 -11.08
N ASP A 70 28.23 2.98 -10.73
CA ASP A 70 28.81 3.11 -9.82
C ASP A 70 29.24 2.13 -9.24
N ILE A 71 29.07 1.46 -9.32
CA ILE A 71 29.41 0.55 -8.67
C ILE A 71 30.43 -0.01 -8.95
N PRO A 72 30.90 0.02 -9.17
CA PRO A 72 31.80 -0.56 -9.47
C PRO A 72 32.49 -1.00 -8.57
N PHE A 73 32.48 -1.33 -8.25
CA PHE A 73 33.27 -1.73 -7.47
C PHE A 73 33.38 -2.49 -7.25
#